data_984c3f72ff31b77a58b86d47712cea59
#
_entry.id   984c3f72ff31b77a58b86d47712cea59
#
_cell.length_a   1.000
_cell.length_b   1.000
_cell.length_c   1.000
_cell.angle_alpha   90.00
_cell.angle_beta   90.00
_cell.angle_gamma   90.00
#
_symmetry.space_group_name_H-M   'P 1'
#
loop_
_entity.id
_entity.type
_entity.pdbx_description
1 polymer ?
#
loop_
_entity_poly.entity_id
_entity_poly.type
_entity_poly.pdbx_seq_one_letter_code
_entity_poly.pdbx_strand_id
1 'polypeptide(L)'
;LATYLTSSGAGSVSNIGPYIAREAGTLGNNLKVSKCTNSTAFGPHSMSGNLVADASAAIGDTTVSVDDGSLMQVGDILEFGDASGFTSTPSGHYYKITAISTNTLTIARFNTNTGATETGGLRHAVVDNAVMRRHWEYYFQFSNAPTTTDDVLAAGGSLDEMHIVVIDEDGGITGTVGSILETFEGVSQAHDAKTAQGSSNYYPNVLYAQSKFIYWVDHLSTLSDGLAKTGTTFDNSVGDAFVVSNTSLASGTDDFTATNAEIATAYEKFADTENVDVSLLLCGPSQTSADATGDTKATAVMDIAT
;
A
#
# COMPACT_ATOMS: atom_id res chain seq x y z
N LEU A 1 -10.77 10.99 10.79
CA LEU A 1 -10.68 9.57 11.16
C LEU A 1 -11.70 9.19 12.23
N ALA A 2 -11.72 9.86 13.38
CA ALA A 2 -12.68 9.55 14.45
C ALA A 2 -14.14 9.63 13.96
N THR A 3 -14.50 10.66 13.22
CA THR A 3 -15.83 10.84 12.65
C THR A 3 -16.16 9.74 11.63
N TYR A 4 -15.19 9.34 10.82
CA TYR A 4 -15.34 8.27 9.84
C TYR A 4 -15.57 6.92 10.53
N LEU A 5 -14.78 6.57 11.53
CA LEU A 5 -14.92 5.33 12.29
C LEU A 5 -16.25 5.24 13.06
N THR A 6 -16.80 6.38 13.49
CA THR A 6 -18.09 6.44 14.20
C THR A 6 -19.30 6.46 13.25
N SER A 7 -19.19 7.14 12.10
CA SER A 7 -20.32 7.29 11.17
C SER A 7 -20.55 6.07 10.27
N SER A 8 -19.53 5.30 10.01
CA SER A 8 -19.61 4.07 9.19
C SER A 8 -20.07 2.83 9.96
N GLY A 9 -20.51 3.01 11.22
CA GLY A 9 -20.86 1.90 12.10
C GLY A 9 -19.61 1.08 12.42
N ALA A 10 -18.85 1.51 13.41
CA ALA A 10 -17.67 0.81 13.92
C ALA A 10 -18.02 -0.60 14.41
N GLY A 11 -18.11 -1.51 13.53
CA GLY A 11 -18.49 -2.92 13.67
C GLY A 11 -18.57 -3.59 12.33
N SER A 12 -18.41 -2.83 11.22
CA SER A 12 -18.41 -3.36 9.86
C SER A 12 -17.19 -2.89 9.08
N VAL A 13 -16.00 -3.06 9.66
CA VAL A 13 -14.70 -2.80 9.02
C VAL A 13 -14.47 -3.70 7.80
N SER A 14 -15.27 -4.75 7.65
CA SER A 14 -15.20 -5.70 6.54
C SER A 14 -15.37 -5.07 5.14
N ASN A 15 -15.87 -3.84 5.06
CA ASN A 15 -16.10 -3.16 3.79
C ASN A 15 -15.16 -1.97 3.53
N ILE A 16 -14.25 -1.65 4.46
CA ILE A 16 -13.43 -0.43 4.38
C ILE A 16 -12.00 -0.75 3.95
N GLY A 17 -11.52 -1.97 4.24
CA GLY A 17 -10.12 -2.34 4.05
C GLY A 17 -9.20 -1.78 5.14
N PRO A 18 -7.90 -2.14 5.09
CA PRO A 18 -6.93 -1.80 6.14
C PRO A 18 -6.46 -0.35 6.13
N TYR A 19 -6.65 0.37 5.04
CA TYR A 19 -6.16 1.76 4.88
C TYR A 19 -7.22 2.65 4.24
N ILE A 20 -7.15 3.95 4.58
CA ILE A 20 -7.91 5.03 3.92
C ILE A 20 -6.98 6.18 3.58
N ALA A 21 -7.33 6.96 2.54
CA ALA A 21 -6.61 8.18 2.22
C ALA A 21 -6.77 9.24 3.32
N ARG A 22 -5.75 10.05 3.55
CA ARG A 22 -5.83 11.22 4.46
C ARG A 22 -6.72 12.31 3.88
N GLU A 23 -6.61 12.54 2.58
CA GLU A 23 -7.45 13.51 1.87
C GLU A 23 -8.71 12.82 1.36
N ALA A 24 -9.86 13.40 1.69
CA ALA A 24 -11.15 12.93 1.19
C ALA A 24 -11.28 13.31 -0.29
N GLY A 25 -11.95 12.45 -1.07
CA GLY A 25 -12.22 12.72 -2.47
C GLY A 25 -11.60 11.70 -3.44
N THR A 26 -11.72 11.96 -4.73
CA THR A 26 -11.28 11.07 -5.81
C THR A 26 -9.76 10.94 -5.88
N LEU A 27 -9.00 11.92 -5.35
CA LEU A 27 -7.54 11.88 -5.36
C LEU A 27 -7.00 10.65 -4.60
N GLY A 28 -7.67 10.26 -3.52
CA GLY A 28 -7.32 9.08 -2.74
C GLY A 28 -7.41 7.75 -3.50
N ASN A 29 -8.20 7.70 -4.57
CA ASN A 29 -8.34 6.49 -5.39
C ASN A 29 -7.07 6.13 -6.17
N ASN A 30 -6.11 7.07 -6.29
CA ASN A 30 -4.82 6.82 -6.94
C ASN A 30 -3.80 6.16 -6.01
N LEU A 31 -4.14 5.93 -4.75
CA LEU A 31 -3.22 5.39 -3.76
C LEU A 31 -3.28 3.86 -3.71
N LYS A 32 -2.12 3.24 -3.68
CA LYS A 32 -1.93 1.81 -3.37
C LYS A 32 -0.97 1.67 -2.20
N VAL A 33 -1.29 0.77 -1.29
CA VAL A 33 -0.41 0.40 -0.18
C VAL A 33 0.04 -1.04 -0.37
N SER A 34 1.36 -1.26 -0.38
CA SER A 34 1.95 -2.59 -0.43
C SER A 34 2.71 -2.87 0.86
N LYS A 35 2.42 -4.00 1.49
CA LYS A 35 3.00 -4.43 2.77
C LYS A 35 3.67 -5.79 2.61
N CYS A 36 4.95 -5.88 3.02
CA CYS A 36 5.72 -7.11 3.08
C CYS A 36 6.04 -7.45 4.53
N THR A 37 5.59 -8.61 5.01
CA THR A 37 5.61 -8.96 6.44
C THR A 37 6.65 -10.00 6.83
N ASN A 38 7.40 -10.55 5.88
CA ASN A 38 8.45 -11.53 6.19
C ASN A 38 9.51 -11.62 5.08
N SER A 39 10.63 -12.22 5.40
CA SER A 39 11.78 -12.37 4.49
C SER A 39 11.48 -13.27 3.29
N THR A 40 10.61 -14.27 3.45
CA THR A 40 10.21 -15.16 2.35
C THR A 40 9.43 -14.39 1.28
N ALA A 41 8.48 -13.55 1.72
CA ALA A 41 7.72 -12.69 0.81
C ALA A 41 8.60 -11.63 0.14
N PHE A 42 9.59 -11.10 0.85
CA PHE A 42 10.54 -10.12 0.32
C PHE A 42 11.40 -10.70 -0.82
N GLY A 43 11.92 -11.91 -0.65
CA GLY A 43 12.77 -12.59 -1.62
C GLY A 43 14.27 -12.31 -1.49
N PRO A 44 15.12 -12.98 -2.29
CA PRO A 44 14.74 -13.97 -3.30
C PRO A 44 14.20 -15.27 -2.69
N HIS A 45 12.98 -15.64 -3.05
CA HIS A 45 12.39 -16.91 -2.63
C HIS A 45 12.38 -17.89 -3.80
N SER A 46 13.05 -19.02 -3.64
CA SER A 46 13.02 -20.11 -4.61
C SER A 46 11.68 -20.83 -4.52
N MET A 47 10.95 -20.85 -5.62
CA MET A 47 9.64 -21.45 -5.72
C MET A 47 9.79 -22.97 -5.73
N SER A 48 9.62 -23.61 -4.55
CA SER A 48 9.71 -25.05 -4.42
C SER A 48 8.48 -25.70 -5.04
N GLY A 49 8.69 -26.65 -5.97
CA GLY A 49 7.60 -27.36 -6.63
C GLY A 49 6.82 -26.55 -7.68
N ASN A 50 7.17 -25.30 -7.90
CA ASN A 50 6.63 -24.50 -8.98
C ASN A 50 7.74 -24.13 -9.97
N LEU A 51 7.68 -24.73 -11.11
CA LEU A 51 8.67 -24.65 -12.19
C LEU A 51 8.04 -24.04 -13.43
N VAL A 52 8.88 -23.69 -14.41
CA VAL A 52 8.37 -23.36 -15.73
C VAL A 52 7.80 -24.64 -16.37
N ALA A 53 6.51 -24.60 -16.70
CA ALA A 53 5.77 -25.78 -17.17
C ALA A 53 6.10 -26.14 -18.61
N ASP A 54 5.99 -27.42 -18.90
CA ASP A 54 5.88 -28.18 -20.16
C ASP A 54 6.32 -27.56 -21.49
N ALA A 55 6.75 -26.34 -21.57
CA ALA A 55 7.20 -25.68 -22.78
C ALA A 55 8.30 -24.67 -22.49
N SER A 56 9.42 -24.84 -23.15
CA SER A 56 10.48 -23.82 -23.14
C SER A 56 9.96 -22.50 -23.70
N ALA A 57 10.26 -21.40 -23.03
CA ALA A 57 10.01 -20.05 -23.53
C ALA A 57 11.26 -19.50 -24.24
N ALA A 58 11.07 -18.92 -25.40
CA ALA A 58 12.17 -18.41 -26.23
C ALA A 58 12.58 -16.99 -25.85
N ILE A 59 13.76 -16.57 -26.27
CA ILE A 59 14.20 -15.17 -26.15
C ILE A 59 13.17 -14.27 -26.82
N GLY A 60 12.74 -13.25 -26.13
CA GLY A 60 11.75 -12.28 -26.60
C GLY A 60 10.31 -12.60 -26.23
N ASP A 61 10.02 -13.81 -25.76
CA ASP A 61 8.68 -14.16 -25.30
C ASP A 61 8.26 -13.28 -24.11
N THR A 62 7.01 -12.83 -24.16
CA THR A 62 6.39 -12.01 -23.11
C THR A 62 5.47 -12.82 -22.22
N THR A 63 5.36 -14.12 -22.45
CA THR A 63 4.58 -15.06 -21.65
C THR A 63 5.41 -16.26 -21.25
N VAL A 64 5.19 -16.75 -20.03
CA VAL A 64 5.82 -17.97 -19.50
C VAL A 64 4.74 -18.79 -18.82
N SER A 65 4.67 -20.08 -19.13
CA SER A 65 3.81 -21.04 -18.43
C SER A 65 4.52 -21.57 -17.19
N VAL A 66 3.79 -21.71 -16.10
CA VAL A 66 4.28 -22.24 -14.81
C VAL A 66 3.37 -23.36 -14.32
N ASP A 67 3.85 -24.21 -13.41
CA ASP A 67 3.05 -25.30 -12.87
C ASP A 67 1.85 -24.80 -12.06
N ASP A 68 2.04 -23.74 -11.27
CA ASP A 68 0.98 -23.13 -10.45
C ASP A 68 1.11 -21.61 -10.40
N GLY A 69 0.28 -20.94 -11.19
CA GLY A 69 0.21 -19.47 -11.22
C GLY A 69 -0.49 -18.86 -10.00
N SER A 70 -1.20 -19.67 -9.19
CA SER A 70 -1.90 -19.19 -8.00
C SER A 70 -0.96 -18.78 -6.86
N LEU A 71 0.30 -19.21 -6.93
CA LEU A 71 1.36 -18.86 -5.98
C LEU A 71 2.00 -17.50 -6.25
N MET A 72 1.52 -16.75 -7.24
CA MET A 72 2.10 -15.50 -7.69
C MET A 72 1.06 -14.38 -7.72
N GLN A 73 1.54 -13.16 -7.70
CA GLN A 73 0.72 -11.95 -7.80
C GLN A 73 1.20 -11.06 -8.95
N VAL A 74 0.26 -10.31 -9.54
CA VAL A 74 0.62 -9.23 -10.46
C VAL A 74 1.46 -8.20 -9.70
N GLY A 75 2.58 -7.84 -10.29
CA GLY A 75 3.58 -6.97 -9.68
C GLY A 75 4.81 -7.71 -9.16
N ASP A 76 4.73 -8.99 -8.83
CA ASP A 76 5.91 -9.77 -8.39
C ASP A 76 7.03 -9.72 -9.42
N ILE A 77 8.26 -9.74 -8.92
CA ILE A 77 9.48 -9.72 -9.73
C ILE A 77 10.06 -11.14 -9.78
N LEU A 78 10.31 -11.62 -10.98
CA LEU A 78 10.82 -12.96 -11.21
C LEU A 78 12.26 -12.96 -11.75
N GLU A 79 13.00 -13.98 -11.35
CA GLU A 79 14.22 -14.44 -12.00
C GLU A 79 14.04 -15.89 -12.43
N PHE A 80 14.52 -16.23 -13.63
CA PHE A 80 14.49 -17.60 -14.14
C PHE A 80 15.88 -18.21 -14.13
N GLY A 81 15.97 -19.41 -13.57
CA GLY A 81 17.13 -20.27 -13.61
C GLY A 81 17.13 -21.23 -14.80
N ASP A 82 17.88 -22.31 -14.68
CA ASP A 82 17.78 -23.50 -15.52
C ASP A 82 17.28 -24.71 -14.71
N ALA A 83 17.22 -25.88 -15.30
CA ALA A 83 16.82 -27.12 -14.59
C ALA A 83 17.76 -27.51 -13.43
N SER A 84 18.97 -26.93 -13.36
CA SER A 84 19.98 -27.21 -12.34
C SER A 84 20.09 -26.09 -11.28
N GLY A 85 19.39 -24.97 -11.48
CA GLY A 85 19.41 -23.83 -10.54
C GLY A 85 19.72 -22.49 -11.19
N PHE A 86 20.40 -21.61 -10.44
CA PHE A 86 20.71 -20.24 -10.86
C PHE A 86 22.20 -20.01 -11.17
N THR A 87 23.01 -21.05 -11.15
CA THR A 87 24.47 -20.94 -11.32
C THR A 87 24.89 -20.73 -12.77
N SER A 88 24.09 -21.18 -13.71
CA SER A 88 24.40 -21.16 -15.14
C SER A 88 23.62 -20.10 -15.92
N THR A 89 22.67 -19.41 -15.28
CA THR A 89 21.87 -18.39 -15.91
C THR A 89 22.47 -17.01 -15.74
N PRO A 90 22.29 -16.10 -16.71
CA PRO A 90 22.77 -14.72 -16.58
C PRO A 90 22.09 -14.05 -15.38
N SER A 91 22.89 -13.64 -14.41
CA SER A 91 22.39 -12.85 -13.26
C SER A 91 21.91 -11.47 -13.69
N GLY A 92 20.96 -10.92 -12.95
CA GLY A 92 20.46 -9.56 -13.19
C GLY A 92 19.39 -9.44 -14.28
N HIS A 93 18.77 -10.53 -14.69
CA HIS A 93 17.63 -10.52 -15.59
C HIS A 93 16.33 -10.65 -14.75
N TYR A 94 15.71 -9.52 -14.47
CA TYR A 94 14.47 -9.42 -13.70
C TYR A 94 13.28 -9.17 -14.61
N TYR A 95 12.13 -9.76 -14.24
CA TYR A 95 10.89 -9.66 -14.99
C TYR A 95 9.73 -9.39 -14.05
N LYS A 96 8.94 -8.35 -14.33
CA LYS A 96 7.73 -8.04 -13.58
C LYS A 96 6.55 -8.79 -14.17
N ILE A 97 5.74 -9.43 -13.33
CA ILE A 97 4.46 -10.01 -13.73
C ILE A 97 3.48 -8.88 -13.98
N THR A 98 2.96 -8.77 -15.19
CA THR A 98 1.98 -7.74 -15.57
C THR A 98 0.56 -8.28 -15.67
N ALA A 99 0.39 -9.59 -15.89
CA ALA A 99 -0.90 -10.28 -15.84
C ALA A 99 -0.70 -11.77 -15.54
N ILE A 100 -1.72 -12.39 -14.98
CA ILE A 100 -1.77 -13.83 -14.71
C ILE A 100 -3.09 -14.36 -15.28
N SER A 101 -2.99 -15.42 -16.08
CA SER A 101 -4.14 -16.16 -16.61
C SER A 101 -3.95 -17.64 -16.31
N THR A 102 -4.59 -18.13 -15.25
CA THR A 102 -4.39 -19.48 -14.69
C THR A 102 -2.90 -19.73 -14.43
N ASN A 103 -2.21 -20.48 -15.25
CA ASN A 103 -0.80 -20.83 -15.13
C ASN A 103 0.09 -20.09 -16.16
N THR A 104 -0.45 -19.14 -16.90
CA THR A 104 0.31 -18.33 -17.84
C THR A 104 0.57 -16.96 -17.26
N LEU A 105 1.84 -16.62 -17.08
CA LEU A 105 2.30 -15.32 -16.62
C LEU A 105 2.63 -14.44 -17.83
N THR A 106 2.08 -13.25 -17.89
CA THR A 106 2.56 -12.20 -18.80
C THR A 106 3.63 -11.40 -18.06
N ILE A 107 4.79 -11.27 -18.68
CA ILE A 107 5.97 -10.64 -18.08
C ILE A 107 6.49 -9.49 -18.93
N ALA A 108 7.10 -8.52 -18.25
CA ALA A 108 7.87 -7.47 -18.88
C ALA A 108 9.23 -7.35 -18.17
N ARG A 109 10.25 -6.87 -18.87
CA ARG A 109 11.56 -6.62 -18.27
C ARG A 109 11.44 -5.63 -17.15
N PHE A 110 12.23 -5.82 -16.09
CA PHE A 110 12.24 -4.96 -14.93
C PHE A 110 13.65 -4.43 -14.65
N ASN A 111 13.74 -3.13 -14.41
CA ASN A 111 14.98 -2.46 -14.08
C ASN A 111 15.02 -2.15 -12.59
N THR A 112 15.83 -2.89 -11.84
CA THR A 112 15.93 -2.75 -10.38
C THR A 112 16.53 -1.42 -9.93
N ASN A 113 17.28 -0.72 -10.79
CA ASN A 113 17.87 0.58 -10.44
C ASN A 113 16.84 1.71 -10.51
N THR A 114 15.87 1.59 -11.41
CA THR A 114 14.86 2.65 -11.61
C THR A 114 13.48 2.26 -11.08
N GLY A 115 13.24 0.96 -10.79
CA GLY A 115 11.92 0.44 -10.45
C GLY A 115 10.95 0.41 -11.63
N ALA A 116 11.43 0.67 -12.84
CA ALA A 116 10.60 0.78 -14.03
C ALA A 116 10.48 -0.55 -14.79
N THR A 117 9.32 -0.73 -15.40
CA THR A 117 9.09 -1.78 -16.38
C THR A 117 9.62 -1.34 -17.73
N GLU A 118 10.40 -2.19 -18.39
CA GLU A 118 10.96 -1.96 -19.72
C GLU A 118 10.22 -2.80 -20.76
N THR A 119 10.17 -2.32 -21.99
CA THR A 119 9.59 -3.07 -23.11
C THR A 119 10.41 -4.31 -23.46
N GLY A 120 9.72 -5.38 -23.86
CA GLY A 120 10.33 -6.63 -24.32
C GLY A 120 10.18 -7.78 -23.31
N GLY A 121 10.29 -8.99 -23.83
CA GLY A 121 10.20 -10.24 -23.09
C GLY A 121 11.55 -10.78 -22.65
N LEU A 122 11.64 -12.08 -22.53
CA LEU A 122 12.81 -12.80 -22.02
C LEU A 122 14.12 -12.37 -22.70
N ARG A 123 15.16 -12.16 -21.90
CA ARG A 123 16.52 -11.85 -22.38
C ARG A 123 17.36 -13.11 -22.66
N HIS A 124 16.92 -14.26 -22.16
CA HIS A 124 17.49 -15.59 -22.42
C HIS A 124 16.35 -16.61 -22.57
N ALA A 125 16.60 -17.71 -23.23
CA ALA A 125 15.64 -18.80 -23.32
C ALA A 125 15.48 -19.46 -21.93
N VAL A 126 14.26 -19.76 -21.55
CA VAL A 126 13.92 -20.47 -20.32
C VAL A 126 13.48 -21.87 -20.72
N VAL A 127 14.18 -22.87 -20.22
CA VAL A 127 13.92 -24.28 -20.55
C VAL A 127 12.74 -24.82 -19.73
N ASP A 128 12.16 -25.89 -20.22
CA ASP A 128 11.20 -26.70 -19.48
C ASP A 128 11.79 -27.14 -18.12
N ASN A 129 10.98 -27.10 -17.07
CA ASN A 129 11.37 -27.37 -15.67
C ASN A 129 12.47 -26.43 -15.12
N ALA A 130 12.65 -25.24 -15.71
CA ALA A 130 13.53 -24.24 -15.16
C ALA A 130 13.00 -23.77 -13.78
N VAL A 131 13.91 -23.68 -12.82
CA VAL A 131 13.58 -23.11 -11.50
C VAL A 131 13.37 -21.62 -11.58
N MET A 132 12.57 -21.07 -10.69
CA MET A 132 12.35 -19.64 -10.61
C MET A 132 12.50 -19.11 -9.19
N ARG A 133 12.85 -17.82 -9.09
CA ARG A 133 12.84 -17.06 -7.85
C ARG A 133 11.87 -15.92 -7.99
N ARG A 134 11.25 -15.60 -6.88
CA ARG A 134 10.32 -14.49 -6.74
C ARG A 134 10.84 -13.49 -5.73
N HIS A 135 10.58 -12.20 -6.00
CA HIS A 135 10.77 -11.09 -5.09
C HIS A 135 9.49 -10.28 -4.99
N TRP A 136 9.30 -9.61 -3.86
CA TRP A 136 8.26 -8.61 -3.70
C TRP A 136 8.47 -7.44 -4.69
N GLU A 137 7.39 -6.87 -5.22
CA GLU A 137 7.42 -5.79 -6.21
C GLU A 137 8.36 -4.63 -5.83
N TYR A 138 8.43 -4.29 -4.54
CA TYR A 138 9.20 -3.15 -4.03
C TYR A 138 10.46 -3.52 -3.26
N TYR A 139 10.95 -4.75 -3.36
CA TYR A 139 12.12 -5.23 -2.61
C TYR A 139 13.37 -4.35 -2.81
N PHE A 140 13.53 -3.76 -4.00
CA PHE A 140 14.68 -2.93 -4.36
C PHE A 140 14.72 -1.57 -3.65
N GLN A 141 13.66 -1.17 -2.94
CA GLN A 141 13.59 0.04 -2.13
C GLN A 141 14.23 -0.12 -0.75
N PHE A 142 14.52 -1.33 -0.34
CA PHE A 142 15.00 -1.66 0.99
C PHE A 142 16.32 -2.42 0.93
N SER A 143 17.20 -2.15 1.90
CA SER A 143 18.51 -2.81 1.93
C SER A 143 18.45 -4.24 2.44
N ASN A 144 17.49 -4.54 3.31
CA ASN A 144 17.36 -5.84 3.97
C ASN A 144 15.91 -6.32 3.93
N ALA A 145 15.72 -7.63 3.99
CA ALA A 145 14.42 -8.22 4.21
C ALA A 145 13.93 -7.97 5.64
N PRO A 146 12.62 -7.87 5.88
CA PRO A 146 12.09 -7.74 7.23
C PRO A 146 12.34 -9.02 8.04
N THR A 147 12.77 -8.87 9.29
CA THR A 147 13.11 -9.98 10.20
C THR A 147 12.49 -9.76 11.59
N THR A 148 13.31 -9.41 12.56
CA THR A 148 12.87 -9.17 13.96
C THR A 148 13.47 -7.86 14.43
N THR A 149 12.66 -6.98 14.97
CA THR A 149 13.14 -5.74 15.58
C THR A 149 13.88 -6.03 16.90
N ASP A 150 14.88 -5.21 17.24
CA ASP A 150 15.70 -5.41 18.45
C ASP A 150 14.87 -5.44 19.73
N ASP A 151 13.84 -4.61 19.83
CA ASP A 151 12.97 -4.52 21.00
C ASP A 151 12.12 -5.78 21.19
N VAL A 152 11.62 -6.34 20.10
CA VAL A 152 10.85 -7.60 20.12
C VAL A 152 11.79 -8.79 20.41
N LEU A 153 12.96 -8.81 19.81
CA LEU A 153 13.97 -9.83 20.07
C LEU A 153 14.37 -9.85 21.56
N ALA A 154 14.59 -8.68 22.15
CA ALA A 154 14.92 -8.55 23.57
C ALA A 154 13.78 -9.04 24.49
N ALA A 155 12.54 -8.99 24.03
CA ALA A 155 11.36 -9.51 24.75
C ALA A 155 11.09 -11.01 24.50
N GLY A 156 11.97 -11.69 23.73
CA GLY A 156 11.83 -13.11 23.37
C GLY A 156 10.81 -13.38 22.27
N GLY A 157 10.36 -12.37 21.56
CA GLY A 157 9.53 -12.48 20.36
C GLY A 157 10.36 -12.59 19.08
N SER A 158 9.70 -12.74 17.93
CA SER A 158 10.37 -12.87 16.64
C SER A 158 9.46 -12.57 15.45
N LEU A 159 10.10 -12.21 14.31
CA LEU A 159 9.48 -12.04 12.98
C LEU A 159 8.38 -10.96 12.93
N ASP A 160 8.53 -9.91 13.73
CA ASP A 160 7.57 -8.82 13.83
C ASP A 160 7.77 -7.71 12.79
N GLU A 161 8.96 -7.68 12.18
CA GLU A 161 9.32 -6.61 11.26
C GLU A 161 8.58 -6.68 9.94
N MET A 162 8.20 -5.54 9.41
CA MET A 162 7.61 -5.42 8.09
C MET A 162 8.06 -4.15 7.37
N HIS A 163 7.88 -4.15 6.05
CA HIS A 163 8.07 -2.98 5.19
C HIS A 163 6.77 -2.58 4.54
N ILE A 164 6.52 -1.28 4.44
CA ILE A 164 5.32 -0.71 3.83
C ILE A 164 5.74 0.33 2.80
N VAL A 165 5.09 0.31 1.63
CA VAL A 165 5.25 1.29 0.55
C VAL A 165 3.90 1.88 0.21
N VAL A 166 3.84 3.20 0.07
CA VAL A 166 2.68 3.94 -0.44
C VAL A 166 3.00 4.43 -1.84
N ILE A 167 2.14 4.15 -2.79
CA ILE A 167 2.36 4.31 -4.22
C ILE A 167 1.26 5.17 -4.82
N ASP A 168 1.62 6.04 -5.77
CA ASP A 168 0.72 6.70 -6.71
C ASP A 168 0.42 5.72 -7.86
N GLU A 169 -0.62 4.88 -7.68
CA GLU A 169 -0.90 3.75 -8.57
C GLU A 169 -1.20 4.21 -10.00
N ASP A 170 -2.03 5.23 -10.13
CA ASP A 170 -2.51 5.72 -11.43
C ASP A 170 -1.81 7.01 -11.89
N GLY A 171 -0.90 7.56 -11.08
CA GLY A 171 -0.17 8.79 -11.41
C GLY A 171 -0.96 10.07 -11.19
N GLY A 172 -2.10 10.03 -10.50
CA GLY A 172 -2.94 11.20 -10.29
C GLY A 172 -2.38 12.21 -9.29
N ILE A 173 -1.38 11.83 -8.51
CA ILE A 173 -0.73 12.69 -7.51
C ILE A 173 0.56 13.28 -8.06
N THR A 174 1.43 12.46 -8.65
CA THR A 174 2.76 12.87 -9.13
C THR A 174 2.82 13.12 -10.63
N GLY A 175 1.82 12.69 -11.37
CA GLY A 175 1.83 12.67 -12.84
C GLY A 175 2.52 11.44 -13.44
N THR A 176 3.04 10.53 -12.62
CA THR A 176 3.75 9.33 -13.08
C THR A 176 3.19 8.08 -12.40
N VAL A 177 2.64 7.19 -13.20
CA VAL A 177 2.06 5.92 -12.75
C VAL A 177 3.09 5.07 -12.00
N GLY A 178 2.71 4.55 -10.84
CA GLY A 178 3.55 3.67 -10.03
C GLY A 178 4.65 4.38 -9.23
N SER A 179 4.62 5.71 -9.14
CA SER A 179 5.60 6.47 -8.34
C SER A 179 5.48 6.14 -6.86
N ILE A 180 6.61 5.88 -6.21
CA ILE A 180 6.66 5.66 -4.78
C ILE A 180 6.58 6.99 -4.05
N LEU A 181 5.60 7.13 -3.16
CA LEU A 181 5.35 8.33 -2.38
C LEU A 181 6.01 8.26 -1.01
N GLU A 182 5.90 7.12 -0.33
CA GLU A 182 6.46 6.90 1.02
C GLU A 182 6.93 5.47 1.18
N THR A 183 7.97 5.29 2.00
CA THR A 183 8.46 3.99 2.44
C THR A 183 8.60 3.98 3.95
N PHE A 184 8.18 2.88 4.57
CA PHE A 184 8.34 2.63 6.00
C PHE A 184 9.08 1.32 6.17
N GLU A 185 10.37 1.43 6.54
CA GLU A 185 11.28 0.31 6.73
C GLU A 185 11.29 -0.12 8.19
N GLY A 186 11.23 -1.43 8.44
CA GLY A 186 11.46 -2.00 9.76
C GLY A 186 10.41 -1.63 10.82
N VAL A 187 9.17 -1.37 10.41
CA VAL A 187 8.08 -1.15 11.36
C VAL A 187 7.59 -2.48 11.94
N SER A 188 7.06 -2.45 13.17
CA SER A 188 6.69 -3.66 13.91
C SER A 188 5.21 -3.96 13.85
N GLN A 189 4.88 -5.24 13.81
CA GLN A 189 3.52 -5.78 13.98
C GLN A 189 3.08 -5.80 15.46
N ALA A 190 4.03 -5.75 16.40
CA ALA A 190 3.75 -5.78 17.84
C ALA A 190 3.24 -4.42 18.32
N HIS A 191 2.09 -4.40 19.01
CA HIS A 191 1.44 -3.15 19.42
C HIS A 191 2.23 -2.35 20.46
N ASP A 192 3.12 -3.00 21.19
CA ASP A 192 3.94 -2.43 22.26
C ASP A 192 5.44 -2.33 21.88
N ALA A 193 5.78 -2.55 20.61
CA ALA A 193 7.15 -2.42 20.13
C ALA A 193 7.61 -0.95 20.13
N LYS A 194 8.91 -0.78 20.42
CA LYS A 194 9.56 0.53 20.49
C LYS A 194 10.83 0.58 19.64
N THR A 195 11.13 1.77 19.16
CA THR A 195 12.43 2.09 18.58
C THR A 195 13.49 2.18 19.65
N ALA A 196 14.77 2.18 19.28
CA ALA A 196 15.89 2.39 20.21
C ALA A 196 15.79 3.72 21.00
N GLN A 197 15.07 4.73 20.49
CA GLN A 197 14.83 6.01 21.11
C GLN A 197 13.60 6.00 22.06
N GLY A 198 12.89 4.86 22.14
CA GLY A 198 11.72 4.69 23.02
C GLY A 198 10.38 5.12 22.41
N SER A 199 10.36 5.61 21.18
CA SER A 199 9.12 5.91 20.45
C SER A 199 8.43 4.63 20.02
N SER A 200 7.11 4.69 19.78
CA SER A 200 6.38 3.53 19.23
C SER A 200 6.92 3.14 17.85
N ASN A 201 7.23 1.85 17.67
CA ASN A 201 7.54 1.25 16.37
C ASN A 201 6.37 0.45 15.80
N TYR A 202 5.23 0.45 16.46
CA TYR A 202 4.01 -0.19 15.98
C TYR A 202 3.51 0.49 14.71
N TYR A 203 3.35 -0.28 13.63
CA TYR A 203 3.11 0.29 12.30
C TYR A 203 1.88 1.21 12.20
N PRO A 204 0.72 0.96 12.87
CA PRO A 204 -0.39 1.90 12.85
C PRO A 204 -0.04 3.26 13.46
N ASN A 205 0.74 3.26 14.54
CA ASN A 205 1.19 4.50 15.20
C ASN A 205 2.21 5.26 14.34
N VAL A 206 3.12 4.53 13.69
CA VAL A 206 4.10 5.11 12.76
C VAL A 206 3.39 5.74 11.57
N LEU A 207 2.46 5.04 10.94
CA LEU A 207 1.66 5.55 9.82
C LEU A 207 0.83 6.78 10.24
N TYR A 208 0.20 6.74 11.41
CA TYR A 208 -0.57 7.88 11.92
C TYR A 208 0.31 9.13 12.09
N ALA A 209 1.51 8.97 12.63
CA ALA A 209 2.41 10.07 12.93
C ALA A 209 3.18 10.60 11.71
N GLN A 210 3.55 9.74 10.76
CA GLN A 210 4.52 10.07 9.72
C GLN A 210 3.95 10.09 8.31
N SER A 211 2.96 9.24 7.98
CA SER A 211 2.39 9.23 6.64
C SER A 211 1.67 10.55 6.34
N LYS A 212 1.81 11.04 5.13
CA LYS A 212 1.10 12.21 4.60
C LYS A 212 -0.10 11.82 3.74
N PHE A 213 -0.20 10.55 3.34
CA PHE A 213 -1.16 10.10 2.35
C PHE A 213 -2.22 9.17 2.90
N ILE A 214 -1.90 8.37 3.93
CA ILE A 214 -2.81 7.33 4.42
C ILE A 214 -3.00 7.36 5.93
N TYR A 215 -4.14 6.80 6.37
CA TYR A 215 -4.37 6.32 7.73
C TYR A 215 -4.54 4.81 7.71
N TRP A 216 -4.05 4.16 8.76
CA TRP A 216 -4.42 2.79 9.08
C TRP A 216 -5.83 2.76 9.70
N VAL A 217 -6.61 1.73 9.40
CA VAL A 217 -7.99 1.55 9.90
C VAL A 217 -8.15 0.21 10.61
N ASP A 218 -7.69 -0.88 10.01
CA ASP A 218 -7.91 -2.22 10.53
C ASP A 218 -6.77 -3.20 10.18
N HIS A 219 -6.70 -4.30 10.91
CA HIS A 219 -5.81 -5.41 10.60
C HIS A 219 -6.42 -6.32 9.53
N LEU A 220 -5.57 -6.88 8.69
CA LEU A 220 -5.98 -8.00 7.85
C LEU A 220 -6.21 -9.21 8.78
N SER A 221 -7.40 -9.80 8.71
CA SER A 221 -7.84 -10.88 9.60
C SER A 221 -6.98 -12.15 9.60
N THR A 222 -6.04 -12.26 8.66
CA THR A 222 -5.16 -13.43 8.48
C THR A 222 -3.78 -13.24 9.11
N LEU A 223 -3.50 -12.09 9.75
CA LEU A 223 -2.18 -11.74 10.26
C LEU A 223 -2.16 -11.71 11.79
N SER A 224 -0.99 -11.96 12.37
CA SER A 224 -0.74 -11.85 13.82
C SER A 224 -0.52 -10.40 14.29
N ASP A 225 -0.92 -9.42 13.47
CA ASP A 225 -0.76 -7.99 13.75
C ASP A 225 -1.45 -7.59 15.07
N GLY A 226 -0.82 -6.71 15.82
CA GLY A 226 -1.42 -6.13 17.03
C GLY A 226 -1.33 -6.99 18.30
N LEU A 227 -0.60 -8.10 18.27
CA LEU A 227 -0.27 -8.86 19.49
C LEU A 227 0.84 -8.18 20.30
N ALA A 228 0.98 -8.56 21.59
CA ALA A 228 2.09 -8.10 22.42
C ALA A 228 3.42 -8.76 21.98
N LYS A 229 4.54 -8.04 22.11
CA LYS A 229 5.87 -8.52 21.68
C LYS A 229 6.42 -9.70 22.48
N THR A 230 6.03 -9.84 23.76
CA THR A 230 6.67 -10.79 24.68
C THR A 230 6.37 -12.24 24.29
N GLY A 231 7.42 -12.95 23.85
CA GLY A 231 7.35 -14.37 23.50
C GLY A 231 6.49 -14.68 22.27
N THR A 232 6.08 -13.67 21.49
CA THR A 232 5.22 -13.84 20.31
C THR A 232 6.06 -14.00 19.06
N THR A 233 5.73 -15.03 18.26
CA THR A 233 6.25 -15.19 16.90
C THR A 233 5.21 -14.63 15.92
N PHE A 234 5.59 -13.61 15.16
CA PHE A 234 4.75 -12.97 14.17
C PHE A 234 4.88 -13.60 12.77
N ASP A 235 5.19 -14.88 12.72
CA ASP A 235 5.37 -15.59 11.45
C ASP A 235 4.03 -15.67 10.69
N ASN A 236 3.97 -14.90 9.63
CA ASN A 236 2.86 -14.87 8.69
C ASN A 236 3.17 -15.65 7.40
N SER A 237 4.21 -16.47 7.40
CA SER A 237 4.52 -17.36 6.29
C SER A 237 3.54 -18.55 6.26
N VAL A 238 2.93 -18.78 5.11
CA VAL A 238 2.05 -19.94 4.88
C VAL A 238 2.60 -20.71 3.68
N GLY A 239 3.67 -21.47 3.89
CA GLY A 239 4.34 -22.22 2.84
C GLY A 239 4.87 -21.30 1.72
N ASP A 240 4.59 -21.65 0.46
CA ASP A 240 4.90 -20.79 -0.70
C ASP A 240 3.84 -19.69 -0.93
N ALA A 241 2.78 -19.64 -0.12
CA ALA A 241 1.81 -18.57 -0.16
C ALA A 241 2.38 -17.33 0.52
N PHE A 242 2.34 -16.22 -0.19
CA PHE A 242 3.00 -14.99 0.22
C PHE A 242 2.06 -14.06 0.97
N VAL A 243 2.51 -13.56 2.10
CA VAL A 243 1.78 -12.51 2.82
C VAL A 243 2.31 -11.14 2.39
N VAL A 244 2.27 -10.89 1.09
CA VAL A 244 2.29 -9.53 0.56
C VAL A 244 0.85 -9.07 0.43
N SER A 245 0.52 -7.99 1.10
CA SER A 245 -0.78 -7.36 0.97
C SER A 245 -0.64 -6.14 0.06
N ASN A 246 -1.28 -6.19 -1.09
CA ASN A 246 -1.46 -5.05 -1.99
C ASN A 246 -2.90 -4.54 -1.84
N THR A 247 -3.07 -3.30 -1.42
CA THR A 247 -4.38 -2.67 -1.23
C THR A 247 -4.44 -1.40 -2.05
N SER A 248 -5.20 -1.40 -3.14
CA SER A 248 -5.55 -0.18 -3.87
C SER A 248 -6.71 0.49 -3.16
N LEU A 249 -6.63 1.81 -2.94
CA LEU A 249 -7.71 2.58 -2.38
C LEU A 249 -8.73 2.91 -3.48
N ALA A 250 -10.01 2.92 -3.13
CA ALA A 250 -11.08 3.14 -4.08
C ALA A 250 -12.28 3.81 -3.40
N SER A 251 -13.29 4.15 -4.20
CA SER A 251 -14.59 4.68 -3.73
C SER A 251 -14.53 6.08 -3.11
N GLY A 252 -13.42 6.80 -3.25
CA GLY A 252 -13.39 8.23 -2.99
C GLY A 252 -14.23 8.98 -4.01
N THR A 253 -15.06 9.90 -3.55
CA THR A 253 -15.89 10.76 -4.41
C THR A 253 -15.71 12.21 -4.01
N ASP A 254 -15.71 13.09 -5.00
CA ASP A 254 -15.70 14.53 -4.76
C ASP A 254 -17.14 15.06 -4.80
N ASP A 255 -17.45 15.95 -3.88
CA ASP A 255 -18.68 16.70 -3.90
C ASP A 255 -18.35 18.19 -4.06
N PHE A 256 -18.61 18.69 -5.27
CA PHE A 256 -18.43 20.11 -5.60
C PHE A 256 -19.73 20.92 -5.48
N THR A 257 -20.81 20.30 -4.97
CA THR A 257 -22.13 20.88 -4.86
C THR A 257 -22.52 21.22 -3.42
N ALA A 258 -21.59 21.86 -2.68
CA ALA A 258 -21.86 22.26 -1.31
C ALA A 258 -23.17 23.08 -1.21
N THR A 259 -24.09 22.64 -0.36
CA THR A 259 -25.34 23.36 -0.09
C THR A 259 -25.08 24.63 0.71
N ASN A 260 -26.02 25.59 0.67
CA ASN A 260 -25.91 26.81 1.48
C ASN A 260 -25.82 26.52 2.97
N ALA A 261 -26.45 25.46 3.46
CA ALA A 261 -26.37 25.04 4.88
C ALA A 261 -24.97 24.51 5.24
N GLU A 262 -24.34 23.72 4.37
CA GLU A 262 -22.96 23.24 4.58
C GLU A 262 -21.96 24.40 4.55
N ILE A 263 -22.16 25.34 3.64
CA ILE A 263 -21.35 26.56 3.56
C ILE A 263 -21.50 27.38 4.84
N ALA A 264 -22.75 27.58 5.35
CA ALA A 264 -22.99 28.27 6.60
C ALA A 264 -22.28 27.58 7.77
N THR A 265 -22.40 26.25 7.88
CA THR A 265 -21.69 25.46 8.91
C THR A 265 -20.17 25.60 8.82
N ALA A 266 -19.60 25.75 7.62
CA ALA A 266 -18.18 26.03 7.43
C ALA A 266 -17.80 27.44 7.94
N TYR A 267 -18.62 28.46 7.66
CA TYR A 267 -18.42 29.80 8.17
C TYR A 267 -18.52 29.89 9.69
N GLU A 268 -19.43 29.14 10.33
CA GLU A 268 -19.55 29.09 11.81
C GLU A 268 -18.25 28.68 12.52
N LYS A 269 -17.32 28.02 11.83
CA LYS A 269 -15.98 27.71 12.38
C LYS A 269 -15.15 28.97 12.65
N PHE A 270 -15.51 30.09 12.05
CA PHE A 270 -14.83 31.38 12.26
C PHE A 270 -15.53 32.26 13.30
N ALA A 271 -16.64 31.78 13.90
CA ALA A 271 -17.38 32.51 14.94
C ALA A 271 -16.71 32.50 16.31
N ASP A 272 -15.67 31.68 16.50
CA ASP A 272 -14.89 31.63 17.74
C ASP A 272 -13.88 32.79 17.81
N THR A 273 -14.30 33.90 18.38
CA THR A 273 -13.48 35.12 18.49
C THR A 273 -12.33 35.00 19.51
N GLU A 274 -12.29 33.95 20.30
CA GLU A 274 -11.17 33.71 21.23
C GLU A 274 -9.96 33.07 20.53
N ASN A 275 -10.20 32.25 19.50
CA ASN A 275 -9.16 31.51 18.82
C ASN A 275 -8.94 31.96 17.37
N VAL A 276 -9.89 32.68 16.78
CA VAL A 276 -9.84 33.08 15.36
C VAL A 276 -10.03 34.58 15.22
N ASP A 277 -9.01 35.28 14.73
CA ASP A 277 -9.06 36.70 14.39
C ASP A 277 -9.32 36.86 12.88
N VAL A 278 -10.52 37.27 12.51
CA VAL A 278 -10.97 37.41 11.12
C VAL A 278 -11.04 38.87 10.74
N SER A 279 -10.16 39.31 9.85
CA SER A 279 -10.14 40.69 9.34
C SER A 279 -11.01 40.91 8.12
N LEU A 280 -11.33 39.86 7.36
CA LEU A 280 -12.12 39.93 6.11
C LEU A 280 -12.84 38.61 5.85
N LEU A 281 -14.14 38.70 5.58
CA LEU A 281 -14.98 37.58 5.14
C LEU A 281 -15.38 37.74 3.68
N LEU A 282 -15.02 36.78 2.84
CA LEU A 282 -15.38 36.73 1.41
C LEU A 282 -16.55 35.77 1.24
N CYS A 283 -17.75 36.29 1.05
CA CYS A 283 -18.98 35.51 1.06
C CYS A 283 -19.25 34.73 -0.23
N GLY A 284 -18.69 35.11 -1.36
CA GLY A 284 -19.03 34.51 -2.65
C GLY A 284 -20.52 34.56 -3.02
N PRO A 285 -20.93 34.11 -4.20
CA PRO A 285 -22.34 34.08 -4.59
C PRO A 285 -23.10 33.01 -3.80
N SER A 286 -24.41 33.25 -3.59
CA SER A 286 -25.37 32.23 -3.15
C SER A 286 -25.68 31.28 -4.32
N GLN A 287 -25.84 30.01 -4.04
CA GLN A 287 -25.99 28.99 -5.12
C GLN A 287 -27.34 29.03 -5.87
N THR A 288 -28.40 29.53 -5.28
CA THR A 288 -29.68 29.69 -5.95
C THR A 288 -30.40 30.97 -5.53
N SER A 289 -30.99 31.67 -6.48
CA SER A 289 -31.74 32.91 -6.26
C SER A 289 -33.16 32.71 -5.68
N ALA A 290 -33.58 31.48 -5.43
CA ALA A 290 -34.95 31.14 -5.04
C ALA A 290 -35.02 30.29 -3.75
N ASP A 291 -33.95 30.18 -3.01
CA ASP A 291 -33.85 29.26 -1.88
C ASP A 291 -33.87 30.04 -0.54
N ALA A 292 -34.88 29.73 0.29
CA ALA A 292 -34.91 30.23 1.67
C ALA A 292 -33.66 29.93 2.48
N THR A 293 -32.81 28.98 2.01
CA THR A 293 -31.50 28.62 2.58
C THR A 293 -30.40 29.60 2.16
N GLY A 294 -30.57 30.45 1.18
CA GLY A 294 -29.66 31.55 0.84
C GLY A 294 -29.55 32.55 1.98
N ASP A 295 -30.62 32.76 2.72
CA ASP A 295 -30.66 33.62 3.89
C ASP A 295 -29.83 33.05 5.05
N THR A 296 -29.72 31.72 5.16
CA THR A 296 -28.95 31.06 6.20
C THR A 296 -27.46 31.37 6.08
N LYS A 297 -26.90 31.34 4.87
CA LYS A 297 -25.50 31.72 4.64
C LYS A 297 -25.24 33.21 4.94
N ALA A 298 -26.15 34.07 4.48
CA ALA A 298 -26.04 35.51 4.72
C ALA A 298 -26.10 35.83 6.23
N THR A 299 -27.02 35.17 6.95
CA THR A 299 -27.16 35.32 8.39
C THR A 299 -25.90 34.88 9.12
N ALA A 300 -25.37 33.67 8.81
CA ALA A 300 -24.17 33.17 9.44
C ALA A 300 -22.95 34.09 9.22
N VAL A 301 -22.80 34.63 8.02
CA VAL A 301 -21.70 35.58 7.71
C VAL A 301 -21.89 36.91 8.44
N MET A 302 -23.14 37.41 8.57
CA MET A 302 -23.42 38.63 9.31
C MET A 302 -23.18 38.44 10.81
N ASP A 303 -23.55 37.30 11.37
CA ASP A 303 -23.36 36.98 12.79
C ASP A 303 -21.85 36.90 13.17
N ILE A 304 -21.02 36.45 12.23
CA ILE A 304 -19.57 36.42 12.43
C ILE A 304 -18.92 37.83 12.30
N ALA A 305 -19.56 38.69 11.52
CA ALA A 305 -19.05 40.04 11.24
C ALA A 305 -19.46 41.09 12.30
N THR A 306 -20.35 40.73 13.24
CA THR A 306 -20.80 41.57 14.33
C THR A 306 -20.12 41.24 15.66
#